data_6c0da465c28ed6c48f4fec6a463bea35
#
_entry.id   6c0da465c28ed6c48f4fec6a463bea35
#
_cell.length_a   1.000
_cell.length_b   1.000
_cell.length_c   1.000
_cell.angle_alpha   90.00
_cell.angle_beta   90.00
_cell.angle_gamma   90.00
#
_symmetry.space_group_name_H-M   'P 1'
#
loop_
_entity.id
_entity.type
_entity.pdbx_description
1 polymer ?
#
loop_
_entity_poly.entity_id
_entity_poly.type
_entity_poly.pdbx_seq_one_letter_code
_entity_poly.pdbx_strand_id
1 'polypeptide(L)'
;MEEYLISMPFKKRQEKVSSQGYRWDNLQRGDTSFVIIQKTHSGRGTFFWRGRSYDVDPDHAFVALVPEASGYAFEGKPQTPWIFSWLNFYGSPATELARTAREAHGPVMPLSTQTPAGRLYAQLMARRAPQKSSIEHAMECYRFLATWFDELGRRSDAEDDPLAVARRIMESRFHEPLSMKGIASECGLTREHFTRLFSQALGVGPAAHLRAIRLRRASRLLLAGAVTLKETALRCGFPSVRSLQQARAQVKITGIPED
;
A
#
# COMPACT_ATOMS: atom_id res chain seq x y z
N MET A 1 -5.45 -10.37 -22.70
CA MET A 1 -4.51 -11.26 -22.01
C MET A 1 -3.35 -10.49 -21.36
N GLU A 2 -2.84 -9.41 -21.98
CA GLU A 2 -1.77 -8.58 -21.40
C GLU A 2 -2.19 -7.86 -20.11
N GLU A 3 -3.45 -7.51 -19.95
CA GLU A 3 -4.00 -6.81 -18.78
C GLU A 3 -3.95 -7.65 -17.49
N TYR A 4 -3.92 -8.98 -17.62
CA TYR A 4 -3.87 -9.92 -16.50
C TYR A 4 -2.46 -10.38 -16.13
N LEU A 5 -1.46 -9.98 -16.89
CA LEU A 5 -0.06 -10.32 -16.61
C LEU A 5 0.65 -9.12 -15.97
N ILE A 6 1.41 -9.38 -14.91
CA ILE A 6 2.32 -8.37 -14.38
C ILE A 6 3.43 -8.18 -15.41
N SER A 7 3.58 -6.97 -15.91
CA SER A 7 4.66 -6.62 -16.81
C SER A 7 5.47 -5.47 -16.25
N MET A 8 6.75 -5.41 -16.60
CA MET A 8 7.67 -4.34 -16.25
C MET A 8 8.34 -3.84 -17.55
N PRO A 9 7.61 -3.05 -18.38
CA PRO A 9 8.19 -2.50 -19.58
C PRO A 9 9.17 -1.38 -19.25
N PHE A 10 10.43 -1.53 -19.59
CA PHE A 10 11.40 -0.55 -20.04
C PHE A 10 12.02 0.49 -19.12
N LYS A 11 11.48 0.85 -17.97
CA LYS A 11 12.06 1.99 -17.24
C LYS A 11 12.48 1.60 -15.82
N LYS A 12 13.57 0.87 -15.76
CA LYS A 12 14.38 0.79 -14.56
C LYS A 12 15.45 1.86 -14.66
N ARG A 13 15.55 2.74 -13.69
CA ARG A 13 16.64 3.72 -13.62
C ARG A 13 17.13 3.84 -12.20
N GLN A 14 18.41 4.16 -12.09
CA GLN A 14 18.99 4.71 -10.88
C GLN A 14 19.23 6.19 -11.14
N GLU A 15 18.78 7.03 -10.24
CA GLU A 15 19.00 8.47 -10.29
C GLU A 15 19.74 8.97 -9.06
N LYS A 16 20.49 10.06 -9.26
CA LYS A 16 21.12 10.86 -8.22
C LYS A 16 20.57 12.27 -8.34
N VAL A 17 19.86 12.72 -7.32
CA VAL A 17 19.19 14.02 -7.29
C VAL A 17 19.77 14.86 -6.17
N SER A 18 20.18 16.10 -6.50
CA SER A 18 20.68 17.10 -5.56
C SER A 18 19.93 18.44 -5.66
N SER A 19 18.96 18.56 -6.56
CA SER A 19 18.17 19.78 -6.78
C SER A 19 16.87 19.71 -5.98
N GLN A 20 16.61 20.72 -5.17
CA GLN A 20 15.33 20.89 -4.43
C GLN A 20 14.12 21.13 -5.37
N GLY A 21 14.33 21.44 -6.65
CA GLY A 21 13.27 21.52 -7.64
C GLY A 21 12.77 20.16 -8.17
N TYR A 22 13.42 19.06 -7.76
CA TYR A 22 12.99 17.72 -8.17
C TYR A 22 11.70 17.33 -7.45
N ARG A 23 10.60 17.33 -8.22
CA ARG A 23 9.27 16.97 -7.72
C ARG A 23 8.46 16.30 -8.82
N TRP A 24 7.70 15.29 -8.45
CA TRP A 24 6.77 14.60 -9.33
C TRP A 24 5.38 14.56 -8.71
N ASP A 25 4.38 14.81 -9.56
CA ASP A 25 2.97 14.64 -9.25
C ASP A 25 2.46 13.42 -10.03
N ASN A 26 2.02 12.39 -9.31
CA ASN A 26 1.59 11.14 -9.93
C ASN A 26 0.20 11.26 -10.60
N LEU A 27 -0.58 12.27 -10.26
CA LEU A 27 -1.85 12.55 -10.93
C LEU A 27 -1.65 13.02 -12.38
N GLN A 28 -0.51 13.67 -12.66
CA GLN A 28 -0.19 14.24 -13.98
C GLN A 28 0.62 13.28 -14.89
N ARG A 29 0.72 11.99 -14.55
CA ARG A 29 1.53 11.02 -15.32
C ARG A 29 0.78 10.33 -16.47
N GLY A 30 -0.42 10.80 -16.82
CA GLY A 30 -1.26 10.24 -17.88
C GLY A 30 -2.24 9.20 -17.37
N ASP A 31 -3.01 8.60 -18.28
CA ASP A 31 -4.18 7.76 -17.98
C ASP A 31 -3.84 6.27 -17.82
N THR A 32 -2.59 5.88 -18.13
CA THR A 32 -2.17 4.48 -18.00
C THR A 32 -1.92 4.11 -16.55
N SER A 33 -2.64 3.11 -16.05
CA SER A 33 -2.47 2.61 -14.69
C SER A 33 -1.21 1.77 -14.53
N PHE A 34 -0.37 2.10 -13.55
CA PHE A 34 0.80 1.33 -13.16
C PHE A 34 1.21 1.58 -11.71
N VAL A 35 2.05 0.71 -11.21
CA VAL A 35 2.64 0.81 -9.86
C VAL A 35 4.08 1.28 -9.96
N ILE A 36 4.45 2.27 -9.16
CA ILE A 36 5.85 2.66 -8.96
C ILE A 36 6.33 2.07 -7.64
N ILE A 37 7.44 1.35 -7.69
CA ILE A 37 8.21 0.96 -6.49
C ILE A 37 9.56 1.64 -6.60
N GLN A 38 9.79 2.64 -5.75
CA GLN A 38 11.02 3.42 -5.75
C GLN A 38 11.78 3.21 -4.45
N LYS A 39 12.96 2.60 -4.55
CA LYS A 39 13.85 2.28 -3.42
C LYS A 39 14.94 3.32 -3.27
N THR A 40 15.12 3.83 -2.06
CA THR A 40 16.25 4.69 -1.69
C THR A 40 17.49 3.85 -1.41
N HIS A 41 18.62 4.25 -1.97
CA HIS A 41 19.94 3.67 -1.73
C HIS A 41 20.78 4.50 -0.76
N SER A 42 20.74 5.84 -0.91
CA SER A 42 21.39 6.77 0.00
C SER A 42 20.73 8.15 -0.04
N GLY A 43 20.97 8.96 0.95
CA GLY A 43 20.24 10.20 1.15
C GLY A 43 18.80 9.93 1.59
N ARG A 44 17.92 10.88 1.35
CA ARG A 44 16.50 10.78 1.73
C ARG A 44 15.63 11.47 0.69
N GLY A 45 14.51 10.85 0.32
CA GLY A 45 13.43 11.48 -0.41
C GLY A 45 12.20 11.67 0.48
N THR A 46 11.22 12.40 -0.04
CA THR A 46 9.92 12.58 0.61
C THR A 46 8.83 12.11 -0.33
N PHE A 47 7.95 11.23 0.16
CA PHE A 47 6.75 10.77 -0.55
C PHE A 47 5.52 11.43 0.07
N PHE A 48 4.62 11.94 -0.76
CA PHE A 48 3.37 12.61 -0.35
C PHE A 48 2.18 11.74 -0.73
N TRP A 49 1.32 11.46 0.24
CA TRP A 49 0.12 10.66 0.03
C TRP A 49 -0.95 10.97 1.07
N ARG A 50 -2.20 11.13 0.62
CA ARG A 50 -3.35 11.46 1.49
C ARG A 50 -3.11 12.68 2.38
N GLY A 51 -2.49 13.73 1.83
CA GLY A 51 -2.19 14.97 2.55
C GLY A 51 -1.08 14.86 3.60
N ARG A 52 -0.30 13.79 3.59
CA ARG A 52 0.83 13.56 4.50
C ARG A 52 2.13 13.39 3.74
N SER A 53 3.23 13.69 4.42
CA SER A 53 4.58 13.45 3.95
C SER A 53 5.20 12.27 4.71
N TYR A 54 5.97 11.47 3.99
CA TYR A 54 6.67 10.29 4.50
C TYR A 54 8.12 10.35 4.05
N ASP A 55 9.04 10.27 5.01
CA ASP A 55 10.46 10.16 4.70
C ASP A 55 10.76 8.79 4.07
N VAL A 56 11.55 8.79 3.01
CA VAL A 56 12.00 7.57 2.33
C VAL A 56 13.49 7.42 2.53
N ASP A 57 13.84 6.81 3.64
CA ASP A 57 15.23 6.58 4.07
C ASP A 57 15.90 5.43 3.27
N PRO A 58 17.25 5.28 3.37
CA PRO A 58 17.93 4.11 2.82
C PRO A 58 17.29 2.79 3.26
N ASP A 59 17.34 1.81 2.38
CA ASP A 59 16.68 0.50 2.55
C ASP A 59 15.17 0.53 2.75
N HIS A 60 14.52 1.64 2.37
CA HIS A 60 13.06 1.74 2.23
C HIS A 60 12.67 2.04 0.78
N ALA A 61 11.47 1.66 0.45
CA ALA A 61 10.83 1.97 -0.82
C ALA A 61 9.43 2.53 -0.59
N PHE A 62 9.03 3.50 -1.40
CA PHE A 62 7.61 3.85 -1.47
C PHE A 62 6.90 3.11 -2.60
N VAL A 63 5.59 2.95 -2.43
CA VAL A 63 4.68 2.38 -3.42
C VAL A 63 3.66 3.43 -3.81
N ALA A 64 3.66 3.84 -5.08
CA ALA A 64 2.65 4.72 -5.65
C ALA A 64 1.81 3.97 -6.68
N LEU A 65 0.52 4.24 -6.72
CA LEU A 65 -0.40 3.82 -7.78
C LEU A 65 -0.61 5.01 -8.70
N VAL A 66 -0.46 4.82 -9.99
CA VAL A 66 -0.60 5.89 -10.99
C VAL A 66 -1.79 5.57 -11.90
N PRO A 67 -2.69 6.55 -12.14
CA PRO A 67 -2.75 7.89 -11.56
C PRO A 67 -3.35 7.90 -10.15
N GLU A 68 -2.80 8.71 -9.25
CA GLU A 68 -3.41 8.99 -7.94
C GLU A 68 -2.92 10.33 -7.36
N ALA A 69 -3.66 10.91 -6.42
CA ALA A 69 -3.28 12.11 -5.67
C ALA A 69 -2.11 11.79 -4.71
N SER A 70 -0.93 11.60 -5.28
CA SER A 70 0.33 11.36 -4.58
C SER A 70 1.49 11.98 -5.35
N GLY A 71 2.65 12.08 -4.70
CA GLY A 71 3.83 12.63 -5.34
C GLY A 71 5.08 12.35 -4.52
N TYR A 72 6.23 12.72 -5.07
CA TYR A 72 7.50 12.62 -4.35
C TYR A 72 8.45 13.74 -4.76
N ALA A 73 9.34 14.09 -3.84
CA ALA A 73 10.27 15.19 -4.01
C ALA A 73 11.60 14.91 -3.30
N PHE A 74 12.60 15.71 -3.68
CA PHE A 74 13.82 15.85 -2.91
C PHE A 74 13.76 17.16 -2.12
N GLU A 75 13.69 17.05 -0.80
CA GLU A 75 13.65 18.19 0.13
C GLU A 75 14.94 18.28 0.97
N GLY A 76 15.96 17.47 0.62
CA GLY A 76 17.24 17.40 1.31
C GLY A 76 18.21 18.52 0.90
N LYS A 77 19.42 18.44 1.47
CA LYS A 77 20.52 19.36 1.13
C LYS A 77 21.26 18.86 -0.11
N PRO A 78 21.70 19.76 -1.03
CA PRO A 78 22.45 19.36 -2.23
C PRO A 78 23.72 18.53 -1.94
N GLN A 79 24.33 18.71 -0.76
CA GLN A 79 25.53 17.98 -0.31
C GLN A 79 25.23 16.52 0.07
N THR A 80 23.96 16.20 0.34
CA THR A 80 23.50 14.84 0.64
C THR A 80 22.46 14.40 -0.40
N PRO A 81 22.90 14.11 -1.62
CA PRO A 81 21.99 13.80 -2.73
C PRO A 81 21.15 12.55 -2.44
N TRP A 82 19.93 12.56 -2.94
CA TRP A 82 19.07 11.39 -2.93
C TRP A 82 19.43 10.46 -4.08
N ILE A 83 19.86 9.24 -3.77
CA ILE A 83 20.15 8.19 -4.74
C ILE A 83 19.10 7.10 -4.58
N PHE A 84 18.37 6.84 -5.64
CA PHE A 84 17.30 5.87 -5.66
C PHE A 84 17.22 5.13 -7.00
N SER A 85 16.48 4.05 -7.02
CA SER A 85 16.09 3.35 -8.23
C SER A 85 14.61 3.02 -8.18
N TRP A 86 13.99 2.79 -9.35
CA TRP A 86 12.58 2.44 -9.41
C TRP A 86 12.28 1.38 -10.45
N LEU A 87 11.20 0.67 -10.20
CA LEU A 87 10.55 -0.25 -11.10
C LEU A 87 9.10 0.17 -11.28
N ASN A 88 8.62 0.15 -12.53
CA ASN A 88 7.21 0.37 -12.84
C ASN A 88 6.59 -0.97 -13.22
N PHE A 89 5.52 -1.35 -12.53
CA PHE A 89 4.78 -2.59 -12.79
C PHE A 89 3.42 -2.25 -13.39
N TYR A 90 3.05 -2.95 -14.44
CA TYR A 90 1.78 -2.83 -15.13
C TYR A 90 0.96 -4.09 -14.94
N GLY A 91 -0.35 -3.99 -15.15
CA GLY A 91 -1.30 -5.09 -14.99
C GLY A 91 -2.08 -5.04 -13.67
N SER A 92 -3.33 -5.44 -13.73
CA SER A 92 -4.25 -5.44 -12.59
C SER A 92 -3.72 -6.22 -11.37
N PRO A 93 -3.04 -7.38 -11.51
CA PRO A 93 -2.50 -8.09 -10.35
C PRO A 93 -1.44 -7.28 -9.59
N ALA A 94 -0.60 -6.50 -10.30
CA ALA A 94 0.40 -5.66 -9.65
C ALA A 94 -0.28 -4.54 -8.84
N THR A 95 -1.29 -3.92 -9.41
CA THR A 95 -2.06 -2.84 -8.75
C THR A 95 -2.78 -3.35 -7.51
N GLU A 96 -3.42 -4.52 -7.58
CA GLU A 96 -4.12 -5.12 -6.44
C GLU A 96 -3.15 -5.52 -5.31
N LEU A 97 -2.04 -6.17 -5.63
CA LEU A 97 -1.02 -6.53 -4.65
C LEU A 97 -0.45 -5.28 -3.98
N ALA A 98 -0.08 -4.27 -4.76
CA ALA A 98 0.48 -3.02 -4.26
C ALA A 98 -0.51 -2.25 -3.38
N ARG A 99 -1.79 -2.20 -3.77
CA ARG A 99 -2.86 -1.58 -2.99
C ARG A 99 -3.01 -2.27 -1.64
N THR A 100 -3.14 -3.60 -1.64
CA THR A 100 -3.28 -4.41 -0.44
C THR A 100 -2.11 -4.23 0.51
N ALA A 101 -0.88 -4.30 -0.01
CA ALA A 101 0.32 -4.11 0.80
C ALA A 101 0.40 -2.69 1.40
N ARG A 102 0.10 -1.66 0.60
CA ARG A 102 0.12 -0.27 1.06
C ARG A 102 -0.95 0.03 2.12
N GLU A 103 -2.13 -0.56 1.99
CA GLU A 103 -3.18 -0.44 3.00
C GLU A 103 -2.81 -1.16 4.31
N ALA A 104 -2.09 -2.28 4.21
CA ALA A 104 -1.67 -3.05 5.37
C ALA A 104 -0.44 -2.47 6.07
N HIS A 105 0.53 -1.93 5.32
CA HIS A 105 1.86 -1.58 5.85
C HIS A 105 2.22 -0.10 5.70
N GLY A 106 1.35 0.72 5.10
CA GLY A 106 1.64 2.11 4.76
C GLY A 106 2.34 2.27 3.41
N PRO A 107 2.53 3.54 2.96
CA PRO A 107 3.04 3.80 1.61
C PRO A 107 4.56 3.67 1.48
N VAL A 108 5.30 3.71 2.59
CA VAL A 108 6.77 3.55 2.66
C VAL A 108 7.08 2.31 3.47
N MET A 109 7.80 1.38 2.87
CA MET A 109 8.02 0.04 3.42
C MET A 109 9.50 -0.34 3.32
N PRO A 110 10.04 -1.11 4.29
CA PRO A 110 11.41 -1.59 4.23
C PRO A 110 11.64 -2.53 3.04
N LEU A 111 12.74 -2.30 2.32
CA LEU A 111 13.22 -3.13 1.20
C LEU A 111 14.74 -3.17 1.23
N SER A 112 15.30 -3.92 2.19
CA SER A 112 16.75 -4.06 2.33
C SER A 112 17.31 -5.05 1.30
N THR A 113 18.49 -4.74 0.76
CA THR A 113 19.23 -5.63 -0.15
C THR A 113 19.62 -6.97 0.48
N GLN A 114 19.62 -7.06 1.81
CA GLN A 114 19.94 -8.27 2.55
C GLN A 114 18.80 -9.28 2.57
N THR A 115 17.56 -8.86 2.29
CA THR A 115 16.38 -9.72 2.30
C THR A 115 16.20 -10.48 0.98
N PRO A 116 15.45 -11.59 0.95
CA PRO A 116 15.06 -12.25 -0.29
C PRO A 116 14.38 -11.30 -1.29
N ALA A 117 13.46 -10.46 -0.85
CA ALA A 117 12.80 -9.47 -1.72
C ALA A 117 13.79 -8.45 -2.28
N GLY A 118 14.71 -7.94 -1.45
CA GLY A 118 15.74 -7.01 -1.92
C GLY A 118 16.69 -7.62 -2.95
N ARG A 119 17.01 -8.90 -2.82
CA ARG A 119 17.79 -9.63 -3.85
C ARG A 119 17.01 -9.79 -5.15
N LEU A 120 15.72 -10.11 -5.08
CA LEU A 120 14.85 -10.18 -6.27
C LEU A 120 14.70 -8.81 -6.94
N TYR A 121 14.55 -7.73 -6.16
CA TYR A 121 14.57 -6.36 -6.68
C TYR A 121 15.86 -6.07 -7.44
N ALA A 122 17.01 -6.40 -6.87
CA ALA A 122 18.32 -6.20 -7.51
C ALA A 122 18.45 -7.03 -8.80
N GLN A 123 17.94 -8.26 -8.83
CA GLN A 123 17.90 -9.10 -10.04
C GLN A 123 17.04 -8.45 -11.13
N LEU A 124 15.85 -7.98 -10.82
CA LEU A 124 15.00 -7.25 -11.75
C LEU A 124 15.69 -5.98 -12.25
N MET A 125 16.41 -5.26 -11.38
CA MET A 125 17.20 -4.08 -11.76
C MET A 125 18.38 -4.41 -12.66
N ALA A 126 19.02 -5.56 -12.52
CA ALA A 126 20.17 -5.97 -13.34
C ALA A 126 19.76 -6.45 -14.74
N ARG A 127 18.58 -7.02 -14.92
CA ARG A 127 18.12 -7.58 -16.20
C ARG A 127 17.93 -6.50 -17.28
N ARG A 128 18.23 -6.84 -18.54
CA ARG A 128 17.71 -6.10 -19.69
C ARG A 128 16.20 -6.31 -19.77
N ALA A 129 15.46 -5.22 -19.97
CA ALA A 129 14.02 -5.33 -20.20
C ALA A 129 13.77 -6.19 -21.45
N PRO A 130 12.89 -7.20 -21.39
CA PRO A 130 12.53 -7.98 -22.57
C PRO A 130 11.84 -7.09 -23.58
N GLN A 131 12.05 -7.33 -24.86
CA GLN A 131 11.38 -6.59 -25.94
C GLN A 131 9.87 -6.86 -25.98
N LYS A 132 9.42 -7.98 -25.42
CA LYS A 132 8.00 -8.33 -25.20
C LYS A 132 7.83 -8.92 -23.80
N SER A 133 6.69 -8.65 -23.17
CA SER A 133 6.32 -9.30 -21.93
C SER A 133 6.20 -10.81 -22.16
N SER A 134 6.99 -11.60 -21.45
CA SER A 134 6.90 -13.06 -21.46
C SER A 134 6.28 -13.54 -20.15
N ILE A 135 5.67 -14.71 -20.14
CA ILE A 135 5.14 -15.36 -18.93
C ILE A 135 6.24 -15.49 -17.87
N GLU A 136 7.45 -15.86 -18.28
CA GLU A 136 8.61 -15.96 -17.37
C GLU A 136 8.92 -14.63 -16.69
N HIS A 137 8.90 -13.53 -17.45
CA HIS A 137 9.11 -12.20 -16.89
C HIS A 137 7.99 -11.78 -15.95
N ALA A 138 6.74 -12.07 -16.30
CA ALA A 138 5.59 -11.84 -15.43
C ALA A 138 5.69 -12.63 -14.12
N MET A 139 6.14 -13.89 -14.17
CA MET A 139 6.37 -14.71 -12.99
C MET A 139 7.46 -14.14 -12.09
N GLU A 140 8.52 -13.58 -12.64
CA GLU A 140 9.59 -12.94 -11.85
C GLU A 140 9.10 -11.67 -11.15
N CYS A 141 8.34 -10.83 -11.87
CA CYS A 141 7.71 -9.65 -11.28
C CYS A 141 6.75 -10.04 -10.15
N TYR A 142 5.91 -11.04 -10.38
CA TYR A 142 4.99 -11.58 -9.38
C TYR A 142 5.76 -12.14 -8.18
N ARG A 143 6.80 -12.94 -8.42
CA ARG A 143 7.65 -13.50 -7.36
C ARG A 143 8.24 -12.41 -6.49
N PHE A 144 8.76 -11.33 -7.07
CA PHE A 144 9.29 -10.21 -6.29
C PHE A 144 8.22 -9.59 -5.41
N LEU A 145 7.06 -9.20 -5.98
CA LEU A 145 5.98 -8.56 -5.24
C LEU A 145 5.45 -9.46 -4.12
N ALA A 146 5.17 -10.72 -4.44
CA ALA A 146 4.67 -11.69 -3.47
C ALA A 146 5.67 -11.94 -2.34
N THR A 147 6.97 -12.11 -2.65
CA THR A 147 8.02 -12.29 -1.64
C THR A 147 8.15 -11.06 -0.75
N TRP A 148 8.13 -9.86 -1.33
CA TRP A 148 8.26 -8.64 -0.54
C TRP A 148 7.09 -8.45 0.41
N PHE A 149 5.87 -8.63 -0.06
CA PHE A 149 4.68 -8.45 0.76
C PHE A 149 4.51 -9.55 1.83
N ASP A 150 4.96 -10.78 1.54
CA ASP A 150 5.05 -11.85 2.55
C ASP A 150 6.11 -11.54 3.62
N GLU A 151 7.28 -10.99 3.25
CA GLU A 151 8.28 -10.54 4.23
C GLU A 151 7.75 -9.43 5.15
N LEU A 152 6.97 -8.50 4.59
CA LEU A 152 6.33 -7.43 5.37
C LEU A 152 5.28 -8.01 6.32
N GLY A 153 4.50 -8.99 5.88
CA GLY A 153 3.54 -9.71 6.71
C GLY A 153 4.24 -10.40 7.89
N ARG A 154 5.30 -11.15 7.63
CA ARG A 154 6.08 -11.84 8.68
C ARG A 154 6.76 -10.89 9.66
N ARG A 155 7.23 -9.72 9.20
CA ARG A 155 7.77 -8.67 10.10
C ARG A 155 6.68 -8.07 10.97
N SER A 156 5.48 -7.97 10.42
CA SER A 156 4.28 -7.54 11.13
C SER A 156 3.82 -8.58 12.17
N ASP A 157 4.12 -9.85 11.94
CA ASP A 157 3.85 -10.99 12.85
C ASP A 157 4.92 -11.15 13.94
N ALA A 158 6.03 -10.42 13.87
CA ALA A 158 6.96 -10.30 15.00
C ALA A 158 6.16 -9.75 16.19
N GLU A 159 6.09 -10.51 17.25
CA GLU A 159 5.13 -10.45 18.36
C GLU A 159 5.03 -9.11 19.12
N ASP A 160 5.81 -8.09 18.75
CA ASP A 160 5.97 -6.84 19.50
C ASP A 160 5.49 -5.57 18.78
N ASP A 161 4.97 -5.63 17.52
CA ASP A 161 4.42 -4.41 16.91
C ASP A 161 2.92 -4.26 17.22
N PRO A 162 2.53 -3.32 18.10
CA PRO A 162 1.13 -3.09 18.44
C PRO A 162 0.24 -2.78 17.24
N LEU A 163 0.79 -2.19 16.16
CA LEU A 163 0.02 -1.89 14.95
C LEU A 163 -0.23 -3.13 14.11
N ALA A 164 0.72 -4.07 14.09
CA ALA A 164 0.54 -5.36 13.46
C ALA A 164 -0.56 -6.17 14.13
N VAL A 165 -0.51 -6.25 15.46
CA VAL A 165 -1.56 -6.88 16.28
C VAL A 165 -2.92 -6.26 15.99
N ALA A 166 -3.01 -4.91 15.99
CA ALA A 166 -4.27 -4.22 15.73
C ALA A 166 -4.84 -4.54 14.33
N ARG A 167 -3.99 -4.54 13.28
CA ARG A 167 -4.43 -4.87 11.92
C ARG A 167 -4.93 -6.31 11.83
N ARG A 168 -4.22 -7.26 12.42
CA ARG A 168 -4.62 -8.66 12.47
C ARG A 168 -5.98 -8.83 13.16
N ILE A 169 -6.21 -8.16 14.29
CA ILE A 169 -7.50 -8.15 14.98
C ILE A 169 -8.60 -7.60 14.04
N MET A 170 -8.35 -6.45 13.40
CA MET A 170 -9.32 -5.84 12.49
C MET A 170 -9.63 -6.72 11.27
N GLU A 171 -8.63 -7.36 10.66
CA GLU A 171 -8.82 -8.21 9.48
C GLU A 171 -9.47 -9.56 9.81
N SER A 172 -9.18 -10.17 10.96
CA SER A 172 -9.75 -11.46 11.36
C SER A 172 -11.11 -11.34 12.01
N ARG A 173 -11.34 -10.28 12.78
CA ARG A 173 -12.55 -10.07 13.60
C ARG A 173 -13.40 -8.88 13.15
N PHE A 174 -13.28 -8.43 11.88
CA PHE A 174 -14.00 -7.26 11.35
C PHE A 174 -15.53 -7.35 11.53
N HIS A 175 -16.09 -8.54 11.55
CA HIS A 175 -17.53 -8.80 11.70
C HIS A 175 -18.03 -8.62 13.13
N GLU A 176 -17.12 -8.61 14.11
CA GLU A 176 -17.45 -8.43 15.52
C GLU A 176 -17.67 -6.94 15.89
N PRO A 177 -18.35 -6.66 17.02
CA PRO A 177 -18.53 -5.30 17.52
C PRO A 177 -17.23 -4.77 18.17
N LEU A 178 -16.18 -4.61 17.37
CA LEU A 178 -14.88 -4.13 17.83
C LEU A 178 -14.95 -2.67 18.28
N SER A 179 -14.45 -2.37 19.47
CA SER A 179 -14.25 -1.01 19.96
C SER A 179 -12.77 -0.61 19.81
N MET A 180 -12.50 0.66 19.51
CA MET A 180 -11.11 1.16 19.43
C MET A 180 -10.39 1.07 20.77
N LYS A 181 -11.11 1.18 21.89
CA LYS A 181 -10.55 0.96 23.23
C LYS A 181 -10.14 -0.51 23.43
N GLY A 182 -10.99 -1.45 22.99
CA GLY A 182 -10.69 -2.88 23.10
C GLY A 182 -9.47 -3.26 22.29
N ILE A 183 -9.40 -2.82 21.01
CA ILE A 183 -8.24 -3.09 20.17
C ILE A 183 -6.95 -2.48 20.77
N ALA A 184 -7.01 -1.24 21.25
CA ALA A 184 -5.86 -0.60 21.89
C ALA A 184 -5.38 -1.39 23.12
N SER A 185 -6.31 -1.86 23.95
CA SER A 185 -5.99 -2.68 25.13
C SER A 185 -5.33 -4.02 24.75
N GLU A 186 -5.82 -4.69 23.69
CA GLU A 186 -5.22 -5.94 23.20
C GLU A 186 -3.80 -5.70 22.63
N CYS A 187 -3.49 -4.46 22.21
CA CYS A 187 -2.16 -4.03 21.75
C CYS A 187 -1.27 -3.46 22.88
N GLY A 188 -1.70 -3.50 24.14
CA GLY A 188 -0.95 -2.91 25.26
C GLY A 188 -0.86 -1.38 25.24
N LEU A 189 -1.79 -0.68 24.57
CA LEU A 189 -1.78 0.77 24.39
C LEU A 189 -3.02 1.43 25.00
N THR A 190 -2.90 2.72 25.37
CA THR A 190 -4.06 3.57 25.59
C THR A 190 -4.76 3.87 24.27
N ARG A 191 -6.06 4.17 24.29
CA ARG A 191 -6.85 4.50 23.10
C ARG A 191 -6.26 5.70 22.33
N GLU A 192 -5.80 6.72 23.05
CA GLU A 192 -5.24 7.96 22.51
C GLU A 192 -3.91 7.67 21.81
N HIS A 193 -3.01 6.95 22.49
CA HIS A 193 -1.72 6.55 21.93
C HIS A 193 -1.90 5.66 20.69
N PHE A 194 -2.75 4.66 20.78
CA PHE A 194 -3.11 3.79 19.66
C PHE A 194 -3.62 4.60 18.46
N THR A 195 -4.59 5.50 18.68
CA THR A 195 -5.17 6.30 17.59
C THR A 195 -4.12 7.18 16.92
N ARG A 196 -3.24 7.82 17.69
CA ARG A 196 -2.16 8.64 17.18
C ARG A 196 -1.15 7.81 16.38
N LEU A 197 -0.64 6.73 16.97
CA LEU A 197 0.34 5.84 16.36
C LEU A 197 -0.19 5.24 15.06
N PHE A 198 -1.41 4.69 15.08
CA PHE A 198 -2.08 4.10 13.93
C PHE A 198 -2.27 5.11 12.80
N SER A 199 -2.72 6.33 13.15
CA SER A 199 -2.95 7.38 12.16
C SER A 199 -1.65 7.92 11.59
N GLN A 200 -0.57 7.97 12.37
CA GLN A 200 0.76 8.36 11.87
C GLN A 200 1.30 7.34 10.88
N ALA A 201 1.18 6.06 11.17
CA ALA A 201 1.71 4.99 10.32
C ALA A 201 0.92 4.80 9.03
N LEU A 202 -0.42 4.78 9.12
CA LEU A 202 -1.27 4.38 7.97
C LEU A 202 -1.95 5.55 7.25
N GLY A 203 -1.79 6.78 7.72
CA GLY A 203 -2.42 7.94 7.09
C GLY A 203 -3.92 8.07 7.33
N VAL A 204 -4.55 7.09 8.00
CA VAL A 204 -5.98 7.05 8.32
C VAL A 204 -6.21 6.61 9.76
N GLY A 205 -7.27 7.11 10.39
CA GLY A 205 -7.61 6.70 11.75
C GLY A 205 -8.07 5.23 11.81
N PRO A 206 -7.87 4.54 12.96
CA PRO A 206 -8.18 3.11 13.09
C PRO A 206 -9.65 2.77 12.85
N ALA A 207 -10.58 3.63 13.26
CA ALA A 207 -12.01 3.43 13.01
C ALA A 207 -12.36 3.53 11.50
N ALA A 208 -11.70 4.44 10.76
CA ALA A 208 -11.86 4.57 9.32
C ALA A 208 -11.25 3.36 8.60
N HIS A 209 -10.11 2.85 9.07
CA HIS A 209 -9.48 1.65 8.54
C HIS A 209 -10.37 0.41 8.70
N LEU A 210 -10.91 0.16 9.89
CA LEU A 210 -11.87 -0.94 10.13
C LEU A 210 -13.12 -0.82 9.24
N ARG A 211 -13.63 0.41 9.07
CA ARG A 211 -14.79 0.67 8.19
C ARG A 211 -14.45 0.33 6.73
N ALA A 212 -13.26 0.66 6.25
CA ALA A 212 -12.81 0.31 4.89
C ALA A 212 -12.73 -1.21 4.70
N ILE A 213 -12.20 -1.96 5.68
CA ILE A 213 -12.19 -3.44 5.64
C ILE A 213 -13.61 -3.98 5.50
N ARG A 214 -14.54 -3.52 6.34
CA ARG A 214 -15.94 -3.94 6.33
C ARG A 214 -16.61 -3.65 4.97
N LEU A 215 -16.36 -2.48 4.40
CA LEU A 215 -16.93 -2.09 3.11
C LEU A 215 -16.39 -2.97 1.97
N ARG A 216 -15.08 -3.22 1.90
CA ARG A 216 -14.49 -4.13 0.91
C ARG A 216 -15.13 -5.52 0.97
N ARG A 217 -15.31 -6.06 2.19
CA ARG A 217 -15.97 -7.37 2.39
C ARG A 217 -17.43 -7.33 1.96
N ALA A 218 -18.16 -6.25 2.27
CA ALA A 218 -19.55 -6.06 1.88
C ALA A 218 -19.71 -5.95 0.35
N SER A 219 -18.87 -5.18 -0.32
CA SER A 219 -18.89 -5.05 -1.78
C SER A 219 -18.68 -6.41 -2.45
N ARG A 220 -17.72 -7.21 -2.02
CA ARG A 220 -17.49 -8.57 -2.55
C ARG A 220 -18.69 -9.49 -2.36
N LEU A 221 -19.35 -9.47 -1.20
CA LEU A 221 -20.55 -10.28 -0.95
C LEU A 221 -21.73 -9.86 -1.84
N LEU A 222 -21.92 -8.55 -2.03
CA LEU A 222 -22.98 -8.02 -2.87
C LEU A 222 -22.75 -8.33 -4.35
N LEU A 223 -21.50 -8.24 -4.84
CA LEU A 223 -21.14 -8.60 -6.20
C LEU A 223 -21.37 -10.09 -6.49
N ALA A 224 -21.12 -10.95 -5.49
CA ALA A 224 -21.39 -12.39 -5.62
C ALA A 224 -22.89 -12.74 -5.71
N GLY A 225 -23.80 -11.78 -5.42
CA GLY A 225 -25.24 -11.95 -5.57
C GLY A 225 -25.92 -12.98 -4.66
N ALA A 226 -25.17 -13.59 -3.73
CA ALA A 226 -25.62 -14.75 -2.94
C ALA A 226 -26.36 -14.37 -1.64
N VAL A 227 -26.36 -13.08 -1.25
CA VAL A 227 -26.89 -12.64 0.04
C VAL A 227 -27.65 -11.32 -0.03
N THR A 228 -28.62 -11.14 0.85
CA THR A 228 -29.42 -9.91 0.95
C THR A 228 -28.58 -8.77 1.55
N LEU A 229 -28.99 -7.52 1.30
CA LEU A 229 -28.34 -6.34 1.89
C LEU A 229 -28.34 -6.36 3.42
N LYS A 230 -29.41 -6.88 4.04
CA LYS A 230 -29.52 -7.05 5.49
C LYS A 230 -28.51 -8.06 6.02
N GLU A 231 -28.38 -9.18 5.34
CA GLU A 231 -27.41 -10.22 5.70
C GLU A 231 -25.98 -9.78 5.48
N THR A 232 -25.71 -9.05 4.38
CA THR A 232 -24.41 -8.44 4.11
C THR A 232 -24.00 -7.48 5.21
N ALA A 233 -24.90 -6.59 5.66
CA ALA A 233 -24.61 -5.67 6.74
C ALA A 233 -24.22 -6.42 8.02
N LEU A 234 -24.97 -7.43 8.39
CA LEU A 234 -24.70 -8.23 9.60
C LEU A 234 -23.36 -8.98 9.50
N ARG A 235 -23.13 -9.70 8.39
CA ARG A 235 -21.88 -10.46 8.16
C ARG A 235 -20.64 -9.60 8.10
N CYS A 236 -20.79 -8.32 7.73
CA CYS A 236 -19.67 -7.38 7.65
C CYS A 236 -19.53 -6.49 8.89
N GLY A 237 -20.26 -6.77 9.97
CA GLY A 237 -20.13 -6.05 11.24
C GLY A 237 -20.77 -4.67 11.25
N PHE A 238 -21.70 -4.38 10.34
CA PHE A 238 -22.50 -3.18 10.38
C PHE A 238 -23.75 -3.42 11.25
N PRO A 239 -24.06 -2.52 12.20
CA PRO A 239 -25.21 -2.70 13.09
C PRO A 239 -26.56 -2.64 12.38
N SER A 240 -26.62 -2.07 11.16
CA SER A 240 -27.83 -1.97 10.37
C SER A 240 -27.54 -1.77 8.88
N VAL A 241 -28.54 -2.02 8.03
CA VAL A 241 -28.48 -1.69 6.59
C VAL A 241 -28.20 -0.19 6.39
N ARG A 242 -28.82 0.66 7.20
CA ARG A 242 -28.63 2.11 7.15
C ARG A 242 -27.16 2.49 7.38
N SER A 243 -26.48 1.87 8.34
CA SER A 243 -25.06 2.14 8.62
C SER A 243 -24.16 1.68 7.50
N LEU A 244 -24.45 0.56 6.84
CA LEU A 244 -23.76 0.11 5.62
C LEU A 244 -23.95 1.10 4.47
N GLN A 245 -25.18 1.54 4.22
CA GLN A 245 -25.47 2.51 3.16
C GLN A 245 -24.81 3.87 3.42
N GLN A 246 -24.83 4.38 4.65
CA GLN A 246 -24.13 5.61 5.03
C GLN A 246 -22.61 5.48 4.81
N ALA A 247 -22.02 4.35 5.20
CA ALA A 247 -20.60 4.10 4.97
C ALA A 247 -20.25 4.09 3.48
N ARG A 248 -21.07 3.47 2.63
CA ARG A 248 -20.91 3.48 1.17
C ARG A 248 -21.01 4.88 0.57
N ALA A 249 -21.98 5.68 1.02
CA ALA A 249 -22.17 7.04 0.55
C ALA A 249 -20.96 7.94 0.88
N GLN A 250 -20.35 7.76 2.06
CA GLN A 250 -19.14 8.51 2.46
C GLN A 250 -17.93 8.20 1.56
N VAL A 251 -17.77 6.95 1.10
CA VAL A 251 -16.69 6.57 0.18
C VAL A 251 -16.85 7.25 -1.18
N LYS A 252 -18.06 7.37 -1.72
CA LYS A 252 -18.33 8.09 -2.97
C LYS A 252 -17.97 9.57 -2.91
N ILE A 253 -18.13 10.20 -1.74
CA ILE A 253 -17.80 11.63 -1.52
C ILE A 253 -16.29 11.83 -1.35
N THR A 254 -15.58 10.87 -0.77
CA THR A 254 -14.14 10.99 -0.45
C THR A 254 -13.23 10.46 -1.54
N GLY A 255 -13.77 9.99 -2.70
CA GLY A 255 -12.98 9.55 -3.85
C GLY A 255 -12.15 8.29 -3.62
N ILE A 256 -12.48 7.48 -2.62
CA ILE A 256 -11.87 6.16 -2.45
C ILE A 256 -12.58 5.22 -3.45
N PRO A 257 -11.87 4.63 -4.43
CA PRO A 257 -12.49 3.73 -5.41
C PRO A 257 -13.18 2.56 -4.72
N GLU A 258 -14.36 2.19 -5.22
CA GLU A 258 -15.11 0.99 -4.77
C GLU A 258 -14.51 -0.32 -5.33
N ASP A 259 -13.40 -0.26 -6.09
CA ASP A 259 -12.79 -1.43 -6.74
C ASP A 259 -11.59 -1.98 -5.96
#